data_67fbf2bb3170f73551db32bb42a07b10
#
_entry.id   67fbf2bb3170f73551db32bb42a07b10
#
_cell.length_a   1.000
_cell.length_b   1.000
_cell.length_c   1.000
_cell.angle_alpha   90.00
_cell.angle_beta   90.00
_cell.angle_gamma   90.00
#
_symmetry.space_group_name_H-M   'P 1'
#
loop_
_entity.id
_entity.type
_entity.pdbx_description
1 polymer ?
#
loop_
_entity_poly.entity_id
_entity_poly.type
_entity_poly.pdbx_seq_one_letter_code
_entity_poly.pdbx_strand_id
1 'polypeptide(L)'
;MKNYKKFSRGYIALITVIIVGAIVLAMVISSTVIGIYQSHNGLLAENLAQADSLAAACAEKTPMELKNNENYLGNETMNLGNGQCQIAPIENLGGGARVVKTSGTVNQATKKIRIEISQINPAIVFISWQEVADF
;
A
#
# COMPACT_ATOMS: atom_id res chain seq x y z
N MET A 1 -29.09 60.19 37.01
CA MET A 1 -29.85 58.96 36.81
C MET A 1 -29.18 58.12 35.72
N LYS A 2 -28.58 56.97 36.07
CA LYS A 2 -27.98 56.04 35.09
C LYS A 2 -29.10 55.15 34.51
N ASN A 3 -29.44 55.38 33.24
CA ASN A 3 -30.33 54.51 32.49
C ASN A 3 -29.60 53.17 32.20
N TYR A 4 -29.83 52.19 33.02
CA TYR A 4 -29.47 50.81 32.69
C TYR A 4 -30.43 50.32 31.61
N LYS A 5 -29.96 50.19 30.36
CA LYS A 5 -30.64 49.50 29.28
C LYS A 5 -30.93 48.05 29.74
N LYS A 6 -32.19 47.74 29.98
CA LYS A 6 -32.65 46.38 30.24
C LYS A 6 -32.40 45.56 29.00
N PHE A 7 -31.25 44.92 28.93
CA PHE A 7 -31.01 43.89 27.91
C PHE A 7 -32.07 42.79 28.06
N SER A 8 -32.94 42.66 27.08
CA SER A 8 -34.01 41.68 27.13
C SER A 8 -33.41 40.27 27.23
N ARG A 9 -33.80 39.49 28.23
CA ARG A 9 -33.29 38.12 28.46
C ARG A 9 -33.41 37.22 27.22
N GLY A 10 -34.35 37.53 26.31
CA GLY A 10 -34.53 36.82 25.03
C GLY A 10 -33.42 37.05 24.05
N TYR A 11 -32.75 38.20 24.01
CA TYR A 11 -31.65 38.51 23.11
C TYR A 11 -30.41 37.71 23.49
N ILE A 12 -30.10 37.56 24.76
CA ILE A 12 -28.98 36.77 25.26
C ILE A 12 -29.19 35.29 24.93
N ALA A 13 -30.39 34.76 25.13
CA ALA A 13 -30.71 33.38 24.79
C ALA A 13 -30.54 33.08 23.29
N LEU A 14 -30.95 34.02 22.44
CA LEU A 14 -30.82 33.87 21.00
C LEU A 14 -29.36 33.83 20.52
N ILE A 15 -28.52 34.71 21.09
CA ILE A 15 -27.08 34.73 20.78
C ILE A 15 -26.40 33.43 21.26
N THR A 16 -26.72 32.97 22.46
CA THR A 16 -26.11 31.72 22.99
C THR A 16 -26.46 30.51 22.13
N VAL A 17 -27.69 30.40 21.64
CA VAL A 17 -28.09 29.31 20.74
C VAL A 17 -27.31 29.36 19.42
N ILE A 18 -27.13 30.54 18.84
CA ILE A 18 -26.38 30.70 17.59
C ILE A 18 -24.91 30.32 17.80
N ILE A 19 -24.27 30.76 18.88
CA ILE A 19 -22.87 30.45 19.17
C ILE A 19 -22.69 28.95 19.41
N VAL A 20 -23.54 28.33 20.22
CA VAL A 20 -23.49 26.90 20.49
C VAL A 20 -23.71 26.09 19.20
N GLY A 21 -24.70 26.51 18.39
CA GLY A 21 -24.97 25.89 17.09
C GLY A 21 -23.76 25.95 16.14
N ALA A 22 -23.09 27.10 16.09
CA ALA A 22 -21.89 27.26 15.26
C ALA A 22 -20.73 26.36 15.71
N ILE A 23 -20.52 26.22 17.03
CA ILE A 23 -19.48 25.35 17.60
C ILE A 23 -19.77 23.88 17.27
N VAL A 24 -21.01 23.44 17.46
CA VAL A 24 -21.41 22.04 17.14
C VAL A 24 -21.23 21.75 15.66
N LEU A 25 -21.61 22.70 14.80
CA LEU A 25 -21.46 22.54 13.34
C LEU A 25 -19.98 22.41 12.94
N ALA A 26 -19.11 23.24 13.54
CA ALA A 26 -17.67 23.17 13.30
C ALA A 26 -17.08 21.80 13.73
N MET A 27 -17.50 21.24 14.86
CA MET A 27 -17.07 19.92 15.32
C MET A 27 -17.50 18.80 14.37
N VAL A 28 -18.74 18.84 13.86
CA VAL A 28 -19.27 17.85 12.92
C VAL A 28 -18.48 17.87 11.60
N ILE A 29 -18.24 19.05 11.05
CA ILE A 29 -17.47 19.18 9.79
C ILE A 29 -16.06 18.65 9.97
N SER A 30 -15.38 18.98 11.06
CA SER A 30 -14.03 18.48 11.34
C SER A 30 -13.96 16.96 11.43
N SER A 31 -14.94 16.34 12.07
CA SER A 31 -15.00 14.88 12.24
C SER A 31 -15.22 14.15 10.90
N THR A 32 -16.05 14.71 10.01
CA THR A 32 -16.31 14.09 8.70
C THR A 32 -15.09 14.13 7.78
N VAL A 33 -14.36 15.23 7.78
CA VAL A 33 -13.12 15.38 6.98
C VAL A 33 -12.06 14.35 7.42
N ILE A 34 -11.84 14.18 8.72
CA ILE A 34 -10.91 13.19 9.27
C ILE A 34 -11.34 11.77 8.88
N GLY A 35 -12.63 11.45 8.94
CA GLY A 35 -13.15 10.13 8.57
C GLY A 35 -12.89 9.77 7.10
N ILE A 36 -13.01 10.73 6.18
CA ILE A 36 -12.71 10.52 4.75
C ILE A 36 -11.22 10.24 4.53
N TYR A 37 -10.33 11.00 5.16
CA TYR A 37 -8.88 10.77 5.06
C TYR A 37 -8.47 9.40 5.61
N GLN A 38 -9.03 8.98 6.73
CA GLN A 38 -8.75 7.66 7.32
C GLN A 38 -9.22 6.52 6.43
N SER A 39 -10.40 6.64 5.81
CA SER A 39 -10.92 5.65 4.88
C SER A 39 -10.03 5.50 3.65
N HIS A 40 -9.58 6.61 3.07
CA HIS A 40 -8.71 6.60 1.90
C HIS A 40 -7.34 5.97 2.19
N ASN A 41 -6.75 6.31 3.34
CA ASN A 41 -5.48 5.74 3.78
C ASN A 41 -5.60 4.23 4.10
N GLY A 42 -6.74 3.80 4.64
CA GLY A 42 -7.02 2.39 4.89
C GLY A 42 -7.06 1.56 3.61
N LEU A 43 -7.75 2.04 2.58
CA LEU A 43 -7.81 1.38 1.27
C LEU A 43 -6.43 1.31 0.59
N LEU A 44 -5.62 2.37 0.71
CA LEU A 44 -4.27 2.36 0.16
C LEU A 44 -3.39 1.33 0.87
N ALA A 45 -3.46 1.26 2.19
CA ALA A 45 -2.71 0.28 2.98
C ALA A 45 -3.11 -1.17 2.64
N GLU A 46 -4.40 -1.43 2.44
CA GLU A 46 -4.90 -2.73 2.01
C GLU A 46 -4.39 -3.11 0.62
N ASN A 47 -4.47 -2.20 -0.36
CA ASN A 47 -3.96 -2.44 -1.70
C ASN A 47 -2.45 -2.70 -1.71
N LEU A 48 -1.67 -1.99 -0.88
CA LEU A 48 -0.24 -2.21 -0.72
C LEU A 48 0.07 -3.59 -0.11
N ALA A 49 -0.68 -4.01 0.90
CA ALA A 49 -0.52 -5.34 1.50
C ALA A 49 -0.86 -6.46 0.52
N GLN A 50 -1.91 -6.28 -0.29
CA GLN A 50 -2.25 -7.23 -1.35
C GLN A 50 -1.18 -7.24 -2.45
N ALA A 51 -0.67 -6.10 -2.88
CA ALA A 51 0.40 -6.00 -3.87
C ALA A 51 1.69 -6.69 -3.38
N ASP A 52 2.03 -6.54 -2.10
CA ASP A 52 3.15 -7.22 -1.47
C ASP A 52 2.99 -8.75 -1.50
N SER A 53 1.82 -9.24 -1.12
CA SER A 53 1.50 -10.67 -1.18
C SER A 53 1.60 -11.24 -2.59
N LEU A 54 1.19 -10.47 -3.61
CA LEU A 54 1.31 -10.88 -5.01
C LEU A 54 2.76 -10.89 -5.48
N ALA A 55 3.55 -9.88 -5.12
CA ALA A 55 4.98 -9.84 -5.43
C ALA A 55 5.71 -11.03 -4.79
N ALA A 56 5.38 -11.36 -3.53
CA ALA A 56 5.94 -12.50 -2.81
C ALA A 56 5.54 -13.83 -3.46
N ALA A 57 4.30 -14.01 -3.89
CA ALA A 57 3.86 -15.23 -4.57
C ALA A 57 4.66 -15.49 -5.87
N CYS A 58 4.90 -14.46 -6.68
CA CYS A 58 5.76 -14.56 -7.85
C CYS A 58 7.24 -14.79 -7.47
N ALA A 59 7.68 -14.18 -6.39
CA ALA A 59 9.04 -14.34 -5.87
C ALA A 59 9.31 -15.76 -5.37
N GLU A 60 8.33 -16.41 -4.76
CA GLU A 60 8.42 -17.81 -4.31
C GLU A 60 8.31 -18.81 -5.46
N LYS A 61 7.46 -18.52 -6.46
CA LYS A 61 7.32 -19.37 -7.65
C LYS A 61 8.63 -19.45 -8.43
N THR A 62 9.31 -18.35 -8.62
CA THR A 62 10.46 -18.25 -9.52
C THR A 62 11.62 -19.20 -9.15
N PRO A 63 12.07 -19.32 -7.89
CA PRO A 63 13.09 -20.28 -7.51
C PRO A 63 12.64 -21.75 -7.74
N MET A 64 11.36 -22.06 -7.57
CA MET A 64 10.84 -23.40 -7.83
C MET A 64 10.92 -23.74 -9.31
N GLU A 65 10.57 -22.78 -10.19
CA GLU A 65 10.70 -22.96 -11.64
C GLU A 65 12.16 -23.09 -12.05
N LEU A 66 13.07 -22.28 -11.49
CA LEU A 66 14.50 -22.36 -11.75
C LEU A 66 15.10 -23.70 -11.30
N LYS A 67 14.60 -24.29 -10.22
CA LYS A 67 15.03 -25.61 -9.76
C LYS A 67 14.59 -26.72 -10.71
N ASN A 68 13.40 -26.60 -11.29
CA ASN A 68 12.87 -27.56 -12.26
C ASN A 68 13.48 -27.37 -13.65
N ASN A 69 13.78 -26.13 -14.02
CA ASN A 69 14.36 -25.76 -15.30
C ASN A 69 15.34 -24.60 -15.13
N GLU A 70 16.63 -24.88 -15.13
CA GLU A 70 17.68 -23.86 -14.98
C GLU A 70 17.68 -22.79 -16.09
N ASN A 71 17.06 -23.08 -17.24
CA ASN A 71 16.92 -22.17 -18.36
C ASN A 71 15.61 -21.36 -18.32
N TYR A 72 14.90 -21.37 -17.19
CA TYR A 72 13.70 -20.55 -17.02
C TYR A 72 14.07 -19.07 -17.12
N LEU A 73 13.41 -18.36 -18.03
CA LEU A 73 13.75 -16.96 -18.36
C LEU A 73 12.88 -15.94 -17.62
N GLY A 74 11.85 -16.38 -16.91
CA GLY A 74 10.85 -15.48 -16.35
C GLY A 74 10.02 -14.82 -17.45
N ASN A 75 9.83 -13.52 -17.39
CA ASN A 75 9.03 -12.74 -18.32
C ASN A 75 7.54 -13.20 -18.36
N GLU A 76 7.00 -13.50 -17.20
CA GLU A 76 5.62 -13.93 -17.02
C GLU A 76 4.81 -12.90 -16.25
N THR A 77 3.52 -12.81 -16.58
CA THR A 77 2.53 -12.07 -15.82
C THR A 77 1.39 -13.01 -15.44
N MET A 78 1.05 -13.06 -14.16
CA MET A 78 -0.05 -13.86 -13.63
C MET A 78 -1.10 -12.93 -13.02
N ASN A 79 -2.35 -13.16 -13.39
CA ASN A 79 -3.48 -12.48 -12.77
C ASN A 79 -3.96 -13.32 -11.57
N LEU A 80 -3.97 -12.73 -10.40
CA LEU A 80 -4.35 -13.37 -9.15
C LEU A 80 -5.35 -12.47 -8.39
N GLY A 81 -6.59 -12.91 -8.32
CA GLY A 81 -7.65 -12.12 -7.67
C GLY A 81 -7.87 -10.76 -8.35
N ASN A 82 -7.77 -9.70 -7.58
CA ASN A 82 -7.96 -8.31 -8.03
C ASN A 82 -6.68 -7.63 -8.52
N GLY A 83 -5.58 -8.37 -8.61
CA GLY A 83 -4.30 -7.83 -9.02
C GLY A 83 -3.53 -8.75 -9.92
N GLN A 84 -2.31 -8.37 -10.21
CA GLN A 84 -1.39 -9.14 -11.01
C GLN A 84 -0.01 -9.18 -10.38
N CYS A 85 0.70 -10.28 -10.58
CA CYS A 85 2.12 -10.31 -10.33
C CYS A 85 2.89 -10.57 -11.62
N GLN A 86 4.04 -9.94 -11.73
CA GLN A 86 4.93 -10.04 -12.87
C GLN A 86 6.31 -10.52 -12.42
N ILE A 87 6.84 -11.48 -13.16
CA ILE A 87 8.23 -11.91 -13.07
C ILE A 87 8.95 -11.26 -14.25
N ALA A 88 9.89 -10.38 -13.97
CA ALA A 88 10.72 -9.76 -15.02
C ALA A 88 11.67 -10.80 -15.66
N PRO A 89 12.26 -10.51 -16.81
CA PRO A 89 13.31 -11.36 -17.37
C PRO A 89 14.42 -11.61 -16.35
N ILE A 90 14.79 -12.87 -16.15
CA ILE A 90 15.80 -13.28 -15.17
C ILE A 90 17.18 -12.97 -15.71
N GLU A 91 17.97 -12.24 -14.93
CA GLU A 91 19.34 -11.93 -15.27
C GLU A 91 20.26 -13.11 -14.89
N ASN A 92 21.01 -13.63 -15.88
CA ASN A 92 21.98 -14.69 -15.68
C ASN A 92 23.37 -14.09 -15.51
N LEU A 93 23.94 -14.23 -14.32
CA LEU A 93 25.27 -13.71 -13.99
C LEU A 93 26.40 -14.76 -14.22
N GLY A 94 26.05 -15.99 -14.66
CA GLY A 94 26.99 -17.08 -14.81
C GLY A 94 27.18 -17.88 -13.52
N GLY A 95 27.76 -19.10 -13.64
CA GLY A 95 28.08 -19.95 -12.49
C GLY A 95 26.87 -20.42 -11.65
N GLY A 96 25.65 -20.34 -12.20
CA GLY A 96 24.42 -20.63 -11.45
C GLY A 96 23.80 -19.41 -10.76
N ALA A 97 24.48 -18.28 -10.75
CA ALA A 97 23.98 -17.06 -10.15
C ALA A 97 22.89 -16.40 -11.01
N ARG A 98 21.82 -15.93 -10.34
CA ARG A 98 20.65 -15.31 -10.99
C ARG A 98 20.16 -14.11 -10.18
N VAL A 99 19.64 -13.09 -10.88
CA VAL A 99 18.87 -12.01 -10.28
C VAL A 99 17.43 -12.13 -10.75
N VAL A 100 16.53 -12.26 -9.80
CA VAL A 100 15.09 -12.33 -10.01
C VAL A 100 14.46 -11.04 -9.52
N LYS A 101 13.59 -10.47 -10.34
CA LYS A 101 12.86 -9.26 -10.07
C LYS A 101 11.38 -9.54 -10.24
N THR A 102 10.59 -9.35 -9.18
CA THR A 102 9.15 -9.57 -9.22
C THR A 102 8.40 -8.32 -8.77
N SER A 103 7.22 -8.11 -9.31
CA SER A 103 6.35 -7.02 -8.90
C SER A 103 4.93 -7.50 -8.73
N GLY A 104 4.26 -7.01 -7.71
CA GLY A 104 2.83 -7.20 -7.49
C GLY A 104 2.13 -5.86 -7.63
N THR A 105 0.99 -5.84 -8.33
CA THR A 105 0.21 -4.62 -8.55
C THR A 105 -1.26 -4.88 -8.25
N VAL A 106 -1.85 -4.02 -7.42
CA VAL A 106 -3.29 -3.99 -7.12
C VAL A 106 -3.77 -2.55 -7.25
N ASN A 107 -4.66 -2.28 -8.19
CA ASN A 107 -5.07 -0.93 -8.54
C ASN A 107 -3.85 -0.04 -8.88
N GLN A 108 -3.58 0.97 -8.06
CA GLN A 108 -2.44 1.89 -8.21
C GLN A 108 -1.26 1.56 -7.28
N ALA A 109 -1.42 0.55 -6.42
CA ALA A 109 -0.39 0.11 -5.50
C ALA A 109 0.51 -0.93 -6.16
N THR A 110 1.82 -0.70 -6.12
CA THR A 110 2.82 -1.63 -6.65
C THR A 110 3.90 -1.87 -5.61
N LYS A 111 4.26 -3.14 -5.44
CA LYS A 111 5.37 -3.60 -4.62
C LYS A 111 6.33 -4.40 -5.46
N LYS A 112 7.63 -4.27 -5.19
CA LYS A 112 8.71 -4.91 -5.97
C LYS A 112 9.66 -5.64 -5.05
N ILE A 113 10.02 -6.87 -5.44
CA ILE A 113 10.97 -7.71 -4.72
C ILE A 113 12.12 -8.07 -5.65
N ARG A 114 13.33 -7.95 -5.14
CA ARG A 114 14.57 -8.37 -5.78
C ARG A 114 15.18 -9.52 -4.99
N ILE A 115 15.49 -10.60 -5.69
CA ILE A 115 16.14 -11.78 -5.14
C ILE A 115 17.44 -12.00 -5.88
N GLU A 116 18.51 -12.20 -5.13
CA GLU A 116 19.80 -12.61 -5.67
C GLU A 116 20.10 -14.03 -5.24
N ILE A 117 20.33 -14.89 -6.21
CA ILE A 117 20.63 -16.30 -6.05
C ILE A 117 22.09 -16.52 -6.45
N SER A 118 22.88 -17.16 -5.59
CA SER A 118 24.27 -17.51 -5.91
C SER A 118 24.38 -18.84 -6.63
N GLN A 119 23.47 -19.77 -6.33
CA GLN A 119 23.52 -21.14 -6.84
C GLN A 119 22.12 -21.74 -6.89
N ILE A 120 21.85 -22.53 -7.94
CA ILE A 120 20.59 -23.23 -8.11
C ILE A 120 20.72 -24.72 -7.71
N ASN A 121 21.77 -25.38 -8.15
CA ASN A 121 22.04 -26.80 -7.88
C ASN A 121 23.31 -27.02 -7.04
N PRO A 122 23.35 -27.99 -6.12
CA PRO A 122 22.29 -28.96 -5.78
C PRO A 122 21.14 -28.39 -4.95
N ALA A 123 21.32 -27.23 -4.35
CA ALA A 123 20.32 -26.50 -3.58
C ALA A 123 20.36 -25.02 -3.96
N ILE A 124 19.21 -24.37 -3.88
CA ILE A 124 19.13 -22.93 -4.12
C ILE A 124 19.73 -22.20 -2.91
N VAL A 125 20.68 -21.32 -3.16
CA VAL A 125 21.33 -20.48 -2.16
C VAL A 125 21.01 -19.02 -2.47
N PHE A 126 20.25 -18.39 -1.58
CA PHE A 126 19.91 -16.98 -1.67
C PHE A 126 21.02 -16.13 -1.06
N ILE A 127 21.43 -15.07 -1.78
CA ILE A 127 22.33 -14.02 -1.26
C ILE A 127 21.51 -12.94 -0.57
N SER A 128 20.45 -12.49 -1.25
CA SER A 128 19.57 -11.46 -0.75
C SER A 128 18.14 -11.68 -1.19
N TRP A 129 17.20 -11.26 -0.35
CA TRP A 129 15.77 -11.20 -0.64
C TRP A 129 15.24 -9.94 0.01
N GLN A 130 14.88 -8.96 -0.79
CA GLN A 130 14.50 -7.66 -0.26
C GLN A 130 13.45 -6.97 -1.12
N GLU A 131 12.59 -6.22 -0.45
CA GLU A 131 11.70 -5.26 -1.09
C GLU A 131 12.52 -4.06 -1.57
N VAL A 132 12.24 -3.59 -2.78
CA VAL A 132 12.91 -2.45 -3.39
C VAL A 132 11.90 -1.45 -3.93
N ALA A 133 12.27 -0.19 -3.94
CA ALA A 133 11.40 0.85 -4.49
C ALA A 133 11.34 0.79 -6.03
N ASP A 134 12.45 0.43 -6.66
CA ASP A 134 12.56 0.28 -8.12
C ASP A 134 13.68 -0.68 -8.51
N PHE A 135 13.73 -1.11 -9.81
CA PHE A 135 14.75 -2.01 -10.35
C PHE A 135 15.61 -1.26 -11.37
#